data_051510408df4acfcd1da1fc40d963a26
#
_entry.id   051510408df4acfcd1da1fc40d963a26
#
_cell.length_a   1.000
_cell.length_b   1.000
_cell.length_c   1.000
_cell.angle_alpha   90.00
_cell.angle_beta   90.00
_cell.angle_gamma   90.00
#
_symmetry.space_group_name_H-M   'P 1'
#
loop_
_entity.id
_entity.type
_entity.pdbx_description
1 polymer ?
#
loop_
_entity_poly.entity_id
_entity_poly.type
_entity_poly.pdbx_seq_one_letter_code
_entity_poly.pdbx_strand_id
1 'polypeptide(L)'
;MAEENKKLNIRLNLYDTDMAVKVFPEEEEYYRNAAKLITNTMNTYVPILRGKKTEKEIMYAAMLDIALMYEKDNTGSYSDILEQLTSEIEEALKND
;
A
#
# COMPACT_ATOMS: atom_id res chain seq x y z
N MET A 1 27.13 -10.08 5.40
CA MET A 1 28.11 -9.11 4.93
C MET A 1 27.50 -7.72 4.86
N ALA A 2 28.29 -6.71 5.14
CA ALA A 2 27.78 -5.34 5.14
C ALA A 2 27.22 -4.93 3.78
N GLU A 3 27.81 -5.43 2.70
CA GLU A 3 27.33 -5.10 1.36
C GLU A 3 25.94 -5.62 1.09
N GLU A 4 25.57 -6.75 1.68
CA GLU A 4 24.26 -7.34 1.46
C GLU A 4 23.14 -6.49 2.04
N ASN A 5 23.47 -5.69 3.04
CA ASN A 5 22.48 -4.83 3.71
C ASN A 5 22.58 -3.39 3.26
N LYS A 6 23.33 -3.15 2.20
CA LYS A 6 23.55 -1.79 1.74
C LYS A 6 22.33 -1.27 1.02
N LYS A 7 21.85 -0.12 1.45
CA LYS A 7 20.70 0.52 0.83
C LYS A 7 21.11 1.33 -0.38
N LEU A 8 20.20 1.40 -1.35
CA LEU A 8 20.35 2.23 -2.52
C LEU A 8 19.68 3.57 -2.29
N ASN A 9 20.26 4.61 -2.89
CA ASN A 9 19.60 5.90 -2.95
C ASN A 9 18.82 5.94 -4.26
N ILE A 10 17.51 6.10 -4.16
CA ILE A 10 16.67 6.21 -5.36
C ILE A 10 15.82 7.46 -5.25
N ARG A 11 15.34 7.91 -6.39
CA ARG A 11 14.42 9.03 -6.44
C ARG A 11 13.06 8.52 -6.87
N LEU A 12 12.04 8.97 -6.15
CA LEU A 12 10.67 8.62 -6.44
C LEU A 12 9.90 9.88 -6.79
N ASN A 13 9.11 9.80 -7.83
CA ASN A 13 8.18 10.87 -8.17
C ASN A 13 6.82 10.49 -7.61
N LEU A 14 6.31 11.32 -6.70
CA LEU A 14 5.00 11.13 -6.10
C LEU A 14 4.14 12.32 -6.50
N TYR A 15 3.37 12.14 -7.55
CA TYR A 15 2.51 13.17 -8.11
C TYR A 15 3.34 14.37 -8.59
N ASP A 16 3.39 15.45 -7.81
CA ASP A 16 4.14 16.66 -8.16
C ASP A 16 5.44 16.81 -7.37
N THR A 17 5.83 15.79 -6.62
CA THR A 17 6.95 15.89 -5.70
C THR A 17 7.96 14.79 -5.97
N ASP A 18 9.22 15.18 -6.01
CA ASP A 18 10.33 14.29 -6.19
C ASP A 18 11.00 14.05 -4.85
N MET A 19 11.12 12.80 -4.46
CA MET A 19 11.68 12.46 -3.15
C MET A 19 12.85 11.50 -3.29
N ALA A 20 13.89 11.74 -2.51
CA ALA A 20 15.02 10.83 -2.42
C ALA A 20 14.79 9.92 -1.22
N VAL A 21 14.88 8.61 -1.44
CA VAL A 21 14.71 7.64 -0.37
C VAL A 21 15.82 6.59 -0.44
N LYS A 22 16.12 6.02 0.70
CA LYS A 22 17.07 4.92 0.80
C LYS A 22 16.30 3.63 0.98
N VAL A 23 16.54 2.68 0.10
CA VAL A 23 15.79 1.42 0.11
C VAL A 23 16.74 0.25 -0.07
N PHE A 24 16.37 -0.90 0.44
CA PHE A 24 17.09 -2.12 0.11
C PHE A 24 16.79 -2.50 -1.34
N PRO A 25 17.79 -3.06 -2.07
CA PRO A 25 17.56 -3.40 -3.48
C PRO A 25 16.35 -4.29 -3.72
N GLU A 26 16.11 -5.23 -2.84
CA GLU A 26 14.98 -6.16 -3.00
C GLU A 26 13.63 -5.49 -2.76
N GLU A 27 13.62 -4.28 -2.20
CA GLU A 27 12.38 -3.55 -1.95
C GLU A 27 12.15 -2.41 -2.93
N GLU A 28 13.09 -2.15 -3.82
CA GLU A 28 12.99 -1.01 -4.73
C GLU A 28 11.72 -1.04 -5.55
N GLU A 29 11.35 -2.20 -6.07
CA GLU A 29 10.16 -2.34 -6.89
C GLU A 29 8.89 -1.98 -6.10
N TYR A 30 8.84 -2.38 -4.84
CA TYR A 30 7.69 -2.04 -3.99
C TYR A 30 7.55 -0.53 -3.81
N TYR A 31 8.68 0.15 -3.58
CA TYR A 31 8.67 1.61 -3.44
C TYR A 31 8.21 2.29 -4.72
N ARG A 32 8.70 1.83 -5.86
CA ARG A 32 8.33 2.43 -7.15
C ARG A 32 6.85 2.19 -7.46
N ASN A 33 6.36 1.01 -7.16
CA ASN A 33 4.95 0.70 -7.34
C ASN A 33 4.07 1.51 -6.40
N ALA A 34 4.52 1.71 -5.16
CA ALA A 34 3.80 2.55 -4.21
C ALA A 34 3.72 4.00 -4.70
N ALA A 35 4.83 4.53 -5.22
CA ALA A 35 4.85 5.88 -5.75
C ALA A 35 3.89 6.03 -6.93
N LYS A 36 3.83 5.03 -7.80
CA LYS A 36 2.88 5.02 -8.92
C LYS A 36 1.44 5.02 -8.42
N LEU A 37 1.16 4.21 -7.41
CA LEU A 37 -0.18 4.13 -6.85
C LEU A 37 -0.60 5.48 -6.28
N ILE A 38 0.28 6.12 -5.54
CA ILE A 38 -0.01 7.44 -4.98
C ILE A 38 -0.27 8.45 -6.09
N THR A 39 0.59 8.46 -7.11
CA THR A 39 0.45 9.38 -8.23
C THR A 39 -0.87 9.16 -8.97
N ASN A 40 -1.19 7.91 -9.25
CA ASN A 40 -2.43 7.57 -9.95
C ASN A 40 -3.66 7.96 -9.13
N THR A 41 -3.60 7.74 -7.83
CA THR A 41 -4.71 8.08 -6.94
C THR A 41 -4.90 9.60 -6.89
N MET A 42 -3.82 10.35 -6.78
CA MET A 42 -3.90 11.82 -6.83
C MET A 42 -4.48 12.28 -8.17
N ASN A 43 -4.04 11.68 -9.27
CA ASN A 43 -4.57 12.04 -10.59
C ASN A 43 -6.06 11.74 -10.72
N THR A 44 -6.56 10.80 -9.95
CA THR A 44 -7.98 10.49 -9.92
C THR A 44 -8.76 11.55 -9.15
N TYR A 45 -8.26 11.94 -7.98
CA TYR A 45 -9.03 12.82 -7.09
C TYR A 45 -8.86 14.30 -7.38
N VAL A 46 -7.70 14.72 -7.88
CA VAL A 46 -7.46 16.15 -8.14
C VAL A 46 -8.49 16.74 -9.09
N PRO A 47 -8.80 16.13 -10.25
CA PRO A 47 -9.81 16.73 -11.13
C PRO A 47 -11.20 16.78 -10.51
N ILE A 48 -11.52 15.85 -9.64
CA ILE A 48 -12.85 15.76 -9.04
C ILE A 48 -13.01 16.78 -7.93
N LEU A 49 -11.98 16.96 -7.11
CA LEU A 49 -12.08 17.72 -5.88
C LEU A 49 -11.48 19.12 -5.96
N ARG A 50 -10.73 19.44 -7.02
CA ARG A 50 -10.13 20.75 -7.15
C ARG A 50 -11.22 21.82 -7.22
N GLY A 51 -11.04 22.87 -6.42
CA GLY A 51 -12.05 23.91 -6.30
C GLY A 51 -13.15 23.61 -5.29
N LYS A 52 -13.26 22.38 -4.85
CA LYS A 52 -14.26 21.97 -3.84
C LYS A 52 -13.61 21.69 -2.50
N LYS A 53 -12.36 21.23 -2.53
CA LYS A 53 -11.61 20.88 -1.33
C LYS A 53 -10.23 21.52 -1.40
N THR A 54 -9.61 21.68 -0.24
CA THR A 54 -8.22 22.16 -0.18
C THR A 54 -7.28 21.09 -0.68
N GLU A 55 -6.06 21.48 -1.05
CA GLU A 55 -5.04 20.52 -1.46
C GLU A 55 -4.80 19.48 -0.40
N LYS A 56 -4.77 19.88 0.86
CA LYS A 56 -4.58 18.98 1.97
C LYS A 56 -5.70 17.95 2.04
N GLU A 57 -6.93 18.40 1.86
CA GLU A 57 -8.07 17.47 1.87
C GLU A 57 -8.03 16.50 0.70
N ILE A 58 -7.58 16.97 -0.46
CA ILE A 58 -7.42 16.10 -1.63
C ILE A 58 -6.37 15.02 -1.35
N MET A 59 -5.26 15.41 -0.73
CA MET A 59 -4.22 14.46 -0.35
C MET A 59 -4.75 13.43 0.64
N TYR A 60 -5.49 13.89 1.63
CA TYR A 60 -6.07 12.96 2.59
C TYR A 60 -7.10 12.04 1.96
N ALA A 61 -7.86 12.54 0.97
CA ALA A 61 -8.79 11.68 0.25
C ALA A 61 -8.04 10.57 -0.50
N ALA A 62 -6.92 10.92 -1.14
CA ALA A 62 -6.10 9.93 -1.82
C ALA A 62 -5.51 8.93 -0.83
N MET A 63 -5.01 9.42 0.30
CA MET A 63 -4.47 8.55 1.34
C MET A 63 -5.55 7.62 1.89
N LEU A 64 -6.74 8.15 2.10
CA LEU A 64 -7.85 7.34 2.60
C LEU A 64 -8.21 6.24 1.62
N ASP A 65 -8.24 6.56 0.32
CA ASP A 65 -8.51 5.56 -0.70
C ASP A 65 -7.50 4.42 -0.64
N ILE A 66 -6.21 4.76 -0.59
CA ILE A 66 -5.16 3.76 -0.55
C ILE A 66 -5.25 2.95 0.74
N ALA A 67 -5.47 3.63 1.86
CA ALA A 67 -5.59 2.94 3.14
C ALA A 67 -6.80 2.00 3.16
N LEU A 68 -7.90 2.42 2.52
CA LEU A 68 -9.08 1.56 2.43
C LEU A 68 -8.80 0.31 1.60
N MET A 69 -8.07 0.46 0.51
CA MET A 69 -7.67 -0.70 -0.28
C MET A 69 -6.83 -1.67 0.54
N TYR A 70 -5.87 -1.13 1.29
CA TYR A 70 -5.03 -1.94 2.15
C TYR A 70 -5.85 -2.67 3.20
N GLU A 71 -6.77 -1.95 3.85
CA GLU A 71 -7.60 -2.55 4.89
C GLU A 71 -8.52 -3.63 4.33
N LYS A 72 -9.10 -3.37 3.17
CA LYS A 72 -9.98 -4.36 2.53
C LYS A 72 -9.23 -5.61 2.13
N ASP A 73 -8.03 -5.44 1.57
CA ASP A 73 -7.20 -6.57 1.19
C ASP A 73 -6.77 -7.37 2.42
N ASN A 74 -6.32 -6.67 3.45
CA ASN A 74 -5.90 -7.33 4.68
C ASN A 74 -7.07 -8.04 5.35
N THR A 75 -8.22 -7.38 5.40
CA THR A 75 -9.40 -7.98 5.98
C THR A 75 -9.82 -9.22 5.19
N GLY A 76 -9.80 -9.10 3.86
CA GLY A 76 -10.12 -10.22 3.00
C GLY A 76 -9.14 -11.38 3.20
N SER A 77 -7.85 -11.07 3.16
CA SER A 77 -6.82 -12.08 3.37
C SER A 77 -6.93 -12.70 4.75
N TYR A 78 -7.15 -11.86 5.74
CA TYR A 78 -7.28 -12.32 7.13
C TYR A 78 -8.51 -13.21 7.27
N SER A 79 -9.61 -12.83 6.65
CA SER A 79 -10.83 -13.62 6.68
C SER A 79 -10.63 -14.98 6.02
N ASP A 80 -9.93 -15.00 4.89
CA ASP A 80 -9.64 -16.25 4.21
C ASP A 80 -8.78 -17.17 5.07
N ILE A 81 -7.77 -16.59 5.71
CA ILE A 81 -6.90 -17.36 6.61
C ILE A 81 -7.70 -17.87 7.78
N LEU A 82 -8.54 -17.04 8.37
CA LEU A 82 -9.38 -17.45 9.48
C LEU A 82 -10.34 -18.56 9.09
N GLU A 83 -10.96 -18.45 7.93
CA GLU A 83 -11.85 -19.50 7.43
C GLU A 83 -11.11 -20.82 7.26
N GLN A 84 -9.92 -20.75 6.70
CA GLN A 84 -9.11 -21.92 6.50
C GLN A 84 -8.73 -22.57 7.82
N LEU A 85 -8.27 -21.76 8.78
CA LEU A 85 -7.91 -22.26 10.10
C LEU A 85 -9.12 -22.83 10.85
N THR A 86 -10.25 -22.15 10.71
CA THR A 86 -11.48 -22.60 11.34
C THR A 86 -11.90 -23.96 10.78
N SER A 87 -11.83 -24.10 9.45
CA SER A 87 -12.16 -25.37 8.81
C SER A 87 -11.25 -26.50 9.27
N GLU A 88 -9.97 -26.22 9.38
CA GLU A 88 -9.00 -27.20 9.84
C GLU A 88 -9.27 -27.64 11.26
N ILE A 89 -9.59 -26.68 12.12
CA ILE A 89 -9.92 -26.99 13.51
C ILE A 89 -11.21 -27.79 13.60
N GLU A 90 -12.22 -27.42 12.82
CA GLU A 90 -13.48 -28.15 12.81
C GLU A 90 -13.27 -29.60 12.36
N GLU A 91 -12.47 -29.80 11.33
CA GLU A 91 -12.15 -31.14 10.84
C GLU A 91 -11.43 -31.96 11.91
N ALA A 92 -10.45 -31.33 12.57
CA ALA A 92 -9.72 -32.01 13.63
C ALA A 92 -10.67 -32.43 14.76
N LEU A 93 -11.59 -31.56 15.12
CA LEU A 93 -12.55 -31.88 16.18
C LEU A 93 -13.53 -32.98 15.75
N LYS A 94 -13.92 -32.98 14.51
CA LYS A 94 -14.84 -34.00 13.99
C LYS A 94 -14.20 -35.36 13.92
N ASN A 95 -12.90 -35.39 13.69
CA ASN A 95 -12.17 -36.64 13.54
C ASN A 95 -11.78 -37.26 14.88
N ASP A 96 -11.98 -36.54 15.93
CA ASP A 96 -11.78 -37.09 17.27
C ASP A 96 -12.95 -37.97 17.67
#